data_0fa590412015d2d4d126837d1c9ccd71
#
_entry.id   0fa590412015d2d4d126837d1c9ccd71
#
_cell.length_a   1.000
_cell.length_b   1.000
_cell.length_c   1.000
_cell.angle_alpha   90.00
_cell.angle_beta   90.00
_cell.angle_gamma   90.00
#
_symmetry.space_group_name_H-M   'P 1'
#
loop_
_entity.id
_entity.type
_entity.pdbx_description
1 polymer ?
#
loop_
_entity_poly.entity_id
_entity_poly.type
_entity_poly.pdbx_seq_one_letter_code
_entity_poly.pdbx_strand_id
1 'polypeptide(L)'
;AVRRGAPNCLLLADLPFMAYATPEQAFENAATVMRAGANMVKIEGGEWLVETVQMLTERAVPVCGHLGLTPQSVNIFGGYKVQGRGDEAGDQLLSDALALEAAGAQLLVLECVPVELAKRITEALAIPVIGIGAGNVTDGQILVMHDAFGITGGHIPKFAKNFLAETGDIRAAVRQYMAEVESGVYPGEEHSFH
;
A
#
# COMPACT_ATOMS: atom_id res chain seq x y z
N ALA A 1 8.21 11.15 15.55
CA ALA A 1 8.93 12.07 14.66
C ALA A 1 7.99 12.57 13.55
N VAL A 2 7.43 11.70 12.68
CA VAL A 2 6.65 12.06 11.48
C VAL A 2 5.47 12.97 11.81
N ARG A 3 4.64 12.63 12.79
CA ARG A 3 3.50 13.49 13.20
C ARG A 3 3.93 14.91 13.60
N ARG A 4 5.10 15.07 14.24
CA ARG A 4 5.62 16.41 14.59
C ARG A 4 6.11 17.20 13.38
N GLY A 5 6.65 16.51 12.37
CA GLY A 5 7.13 17.14 11.13
C GLY A 5 6.03 17.42 10.12
N ALA A 6 4.93 16.64 10.16
CA ALA A 6 3.81 16.74 9.22
C ALA A 6 2.46 16.66 9.99
N PRO A 7 2.11 17.71 10.75
CA PRO A 7 0.94 17.68 11.64
C PRO A 7 -0.40 17.57 10.93
N ASN A 8 -0.47 17.99 9.67
CA ASN A 8 -1.71 18.07 8.90
C ASN A 8 -1.88 16.95 7.86
N CYS A 9 -0.92 16.01 7.75
CA CYS A 9 -1.05 14.89 6.83
C CYS A 9 -1.84 13.72 7.44
N LEU A 10 -2.50 12.96 6.57
CA LEU A 10 -3.01 11.63 6.92
C LEU A 10 -1.80 10.72 7.16
N LEU A 11 -1.65 10.24 8.38
CA LEU A 11 -0.53 9.40 8.78
C LEU A 11 -1.00 7.97 8.96
N LEU A 12 -0.59 7.10 8.03
CA LEU A 12 -0.73 5.66 8.16
C LEU A 12 0.51 5.10 8.87
N ALA A 13 0.29 4.22 9.84
CA ALA A 13 1.36 3.51 10.52
C ALA A 13 1.30 2.03 10.16
N ASP A 14 2.38 1.53 9.55
CA ASP A 14 2.53 0.10 9.34
C ASP A 14 2.71 -0.63 10.66
N LEU A 15 1.91 -1.66 10.90
CA LEU A 15 2.21 -2.61 11.94
C LEU A 15 3.31 -3.56 11.44
N PRO A 16 4.42 -3.70 12.19
CA PRO A 16 5.54 -4.51 11.73
C PRO A 16 5.23 -6.00 11.73
N PHE A 17 6.10 -6.78 11.08
CA PHE A 17 6.01 -8.24 11.02
C PHE A 17 5.71 -8.84 12.40
N MET A 18 4.74 -9.74 12.45
CA MET A 18 4.25 -10.43 13.67
C MET A 18 3.63 -9.52 14.74
N ALA A 19 3.34 -8.25 14.44
CA ALA A 19 2.66 -7.35 15.38
C ALA A 19 1.12 -7.49 15.36
N TYR A 20 0.58 -8.35 14.49
CA TYR A 20 -0.86 -8.59 14.32
C TYR A 20 -1.17 -10.06 14.00
N ALA A 21 -0.40 -10.97 14.62
CA ALA A 21 -0.60 -12.42 14.45
C ALA A 21 -1.92 -12.93 15.06
N THR A 22 -2.46 -12.22 16.05
CA THR A 22 -3.81 -12.41 16.58
C THR A 22 -4.57 -11.09 16.62
N PRO A 23 -5.92 -11.09 16.61
CA PRO A 23 -6.72 -9.88 16.74
C PRO A 23 -6.37 -9.03 17.96
N GLU A 24 -6.16 -9.64 19.13
CA GLU A 24 -5.82 -8.96 20.38
C GLU A 24 -4.46 -8.25 20.28
N GLN A 25 -3.47 -8.94 19.71
CA GLN A 25 -2.13 -8.37 19.51
C GLN A 25 -2.18 -7.20 18.52
N ALA A 26 -2.95 -7.33 17.44
CA ALA A 26 -3.18 -6.25 16.50
C ALA A 26 -3.79 -5.03 17.18
N PHE A 27 -4.78 -5.24 18.05
CA PHE A 27 -5.45 -4.18 18.79
C PHE A 27 -4.49 -3.43 19.72
N GLU A 28 -3.68 -4.13 20.50
CA GLU A 28 -2.70 -3.51 21.41
C GLU A 28 -1.67 -2.67 20.65
N ASN A 29 -1.14 -3.21 19.55
CA ASN A 29 -0.16 -2.51 18.72
C ASN A 29 -0.80 -1.34 17.96
N ALA A 30 -1.99 -1.50 17.42
CA ALA A 30 -2.75 -0.41 16.79
C ALA A 30 -3.01 0.72 17.78
N ALA A 31 -3.48 0.41 18.99
CA ALA A 31 -3.70 1.41 20.04
C ALA A 31 -2.42 2.20 20.38
N THR A 32 -1.27 1.53 20.36
CA THR A 32 0.02 2.17 20.63
C THR A 32 0.39 3.19 19.55
N VAL A 33 0.29 2.83 18.26
CA VAL A 33 0.64 3.76 17.18
C VAL A 33 -0.40 4.86 17.00
N MET A 34 -1.68 4.59 17.26
CA MET A 34 -2.75 5.61 17.25
C MET A 34 -2.51 6.64 18.34
N ARG A 35 -2.17 6.25 19.56
CA ARG A 35 -1.81 7.18 20.65
C ARG A 35 -0.54 7.98 20.33
N ALA A 36 0.38 7.44 19.54
CA ALA A 36 1.57 8.14 19.05
C ALA A 36 1.27 9.15 17.95
N GLY A 37 0.03 9.21 17.45
CA GLY A 37 -0.47 10.20 16.50
C GLY A 37 -0.72 9.68 15.08
N ALA A 38 -0.77 8.37 14.86
CA ALA A 38 -1.28 7.81 13.60
C ALA A 38 -2.78 8.12 13.45
N ASN A 39 -3.25 8.20 12.21
CA ASN A 39 -4.67 8.34 11.88
C ASN A 39 -5.27 7.00 11.44
N MET A 40 -4.44 6.07 11.00
CA MET A 40 -4.83 4.79 10.42
C MET A 40 -3.70 3.80 10.61
N VAL A 41 -4.00 2.52 10.73
CA VAL A 41 -3.00 1.44 10.73
C VAL A 41 -3.02 0.70 9.40
N LYS A 42 -1.86 0.24 8.93
CA LYS A 42 -1.76 -0.64 7.75
C LYS A 42 -1.34 -2.04 8.19
N ILE A 43 -2.00 -3.05 7.63
CA ILE A 43 -1.71 -4.47 7.86
C ILE A 43 -1.71 -5.25 6.54
N GLU A 44 -0.84 -6.24 6.43
CA GLU A 44 -0.59 -7.01 5.21
C GLU A 44 -1.22 -8.41 5.30
N GLY A 45 -2.09 -8.72 4.36
CA GLY A 45 -2.72 -10.03 4.24
C GLY A 45 -4.15 -9.95 3.71
N GLY A 46 -4.69 -11.09 3.29
CA GLY A 46 -6.03 -11.24 2.72
C GLY A 46 -7.08 -11.68 3.74
N GLU A 47 -7.91 -12.64 3.36
CA GLU A 47 -9.08 -13.11 4.09
C GLU A 47 -8.81 -13.48 5.56
N TRP A 48 -7.62 -14.01 5.87
CA TRP A 48 -7.27 -14.36 7.26
C TRP A 48 -7.22 -13.17 8.23
N LEU A 49 -7.19 -11.92 7.70
CA LEU A 49 -7.23 -10.69 8.49
C LEU A 49 -8.65 -10.16 8.74
N VAL A 50 -9.68 -10.73 8.15
CA VAL A 50 -11.06 -10.23 8.23
C VAL A 50 -11.52 -10.02 9.67
N GLU A 51 -11.30 -10.98 10.55
CA GLU A 51 -11.64 -10.86 11.98
C GLU A 51 -10.86 -9.71 12.65
N THR A 52 -9.57 -9.58 12.33
CA THR A 52 -8.72 -8.53 12.87
C THR A 52 -9.19 -7.14 12.40
N VAL A 53 -9.48 -7.00 11.10
CA VAL A 53 -9.99 -5.74 10.53
C VAL A 53 -11.31 -5.35 11.17
N GLN A 54 -12.25 -6.28 11.25
CA GLN A 54 -13.55 -6.04 11.86
C GLN A 54 -13.42 -5.61 13.33
N MET A 55 -12.62 -6.32 14.11
CA MET A 55 -12.40 -6.00 15.51
C MET A 55 -11.81 -4.56 15.69
N LEU A 56 -10.84 -4.19 14.86
CA LEU A 56 -10.20 -2.87 14.90
C LEU A 56 -11.20 -1.77 14.54
N THR A 57 -11.94 -1.94 13.44
CA THR A 57 -12.87 -0.92 12.91
C THR A 57 -14.08 -0.71 13.79
N GLU A 58 -14.64 -1.78 14.38
CA GLU A 58 -15.70 -1.69 15.40
C GLU A 58 -15.28 -0.89 16.65
N ARG A 59 -13.99 -0.80 16.90
CA ARG A 59 -13.40 -0.04 18.02
C ARG A 59 -12.77 1.28 17.60
N ALA A 60 -13.23 1.80 16.45
CA ALA A 60 -12.85 3.09 15.90
C ALA A 60 -11.36 3.24 15.53
N VAL A 61 -10.69 2.14 15.17
CA VAL A 61 -9.36 2.17 14.57
C VAL A 61 -9.50 2.05 13.05
N PRO A 62 -9.22 3.09 12.26
CA PRO A 62 -9.23 3.00 10.80
C PRO A 62 -8.15 2.06 10.30
N VAL A 63 -8.49 1.22 9.32
CA VAL A 63 -7.59 0.19 8.78
C VAL A 63 -7.38 0.38 7.29
N CYS A 64 -6.13 0.33 6.88
CA CYS A 64 -5.67 0.16 5.50
C CYS A 64 -5.24 -1.29 5.31
N GLY A 65 -5.88 -2.01 4.40
CA GLY A 65 -5.40 -3.32 3.94
C GLY A 65 -4.21 -3.19 3.00
N HIS A 66 -3.43 -4.26 2.85
CA HIS A 66 -2.35 -4.32 1.88
C HIS A 66 -2.32 -5.69 1.22
N LEU A 67 -2.53 -5.71 -0.09
CA LEU A 67 -2.60 -6.91 -0.93
C LEU A 67 -1.59 -6.86 -2.09
N GLY A 68 -1.46 -7.99 -2.78
CA GLY A 68 -0.45 -8.19 -3.81
C GLY A 68 0.85 -8.67 -3.20
N LEU A 69 1.97 -8.09 -3.59
CA LEU A 69 3.23 -8.31 -2.89
C LEU A 69 3.14 -7.67 -1.51
N THR A 70 3.20 -8.48 -0.49
CA THR A 70 3.30 -8.03 0.89
C THR A 70 4.73 -8.25 1.36
N PRO A 71 5.54 -7.20 1.57
CA PRO A 71 6.96 -7.34 1.94
C PRO A 71 7.21 -8.21 3.16
N GLN A 72 6.29 -8.23 4.11
CA GLN A 72 6.39 -9.09 5.30
C GLN A 72 6.28 -10.58 4.96
N SER A 73 5.70 -10.93 3.81
CA SER A 73 5.55 -12.31 3.32
C SER A 73 6.65 -12.73 2.31
N VAL A 74 7.66 -11.89 2.10
CA VAL A 74 8.69 -12.09 1.06
C VAL A 74 9.40 -13.44 1.14
N ASN A 75 9.57 -13.98 2.35
CA ASN A 75 10.21 -15.29 2.58
C ASN A 75 9.33 -16.45 2.07
N ILE A 76 8.02 -16.35 2.22
CA ILE A 76 7.05 -17.33 1.71
C ILE A 76 6.95 -17.23 0.18
N PHE A 77 6.91 -16.02 -0.36
CA PHE A 77 6.87 -15.78 -1.81
C PHE A 77 8.19 -16.14 -2.52
N GLY A 78 9.27 -16.31 -1.77
CA GLY A 78 10.60 -16.58 -2.32
C GLY A 78 11.16 -15.39 -3.10
N GLY A 79 10.93 -14.17 -2.65
CA GLY A 79 11.42 -12.92 -3.21
C GLY A 79 10.33 -11.91 -3.54
N TYR A 80 10.76 -10.75 -4.04
CA TYR A 80 9.87 -9.67 -4.48
C TYR A 80 9.32 -10.00 -5.88
N LYS A 81 8.19 -10.69 -5.92
CA LYS A 81 7.57 -11.17 -7.16
C LYS A 81 6.20 -10.54 -7.36
N VAL A 82 5.84 -10.29 -8.62
CA VAL A 82 4.49 -9.88 -9.02
C VAL A 82 3.49 -10.95 -8.58
N GLN A 83 2.43 -10.53 -7.93
CA GLN A 83 1.35 -11.38 -7.42
C GLN A 83 0.11 -11.29 -8.32
N GLY A 84 -0.81 -12.26 -8.21
CA GLY A 84 -2.07 -12.22 -8.93
C GLY A 84 -1.96 -12.48 -10.44
N ARG A 85 -0.91 -13.15 -10.90
CA ARG A 85 -0.79 -13.59 -12.30
C ARG A 85 -1.66 -14.82 -12.54
N GLY A 86 -2.43 -14.77 -13.62
CA GLY A 86 -3.40 -15.81 -13.97
C GLY A 86 -4.74 -15.62 -13.25
N ASP A 87 -5.78 -16.26 -13.80
CA ASP A 87 -7.17 -16.02 -13.38
C ASP A 87 -7.41 -16.41 -11.92
N GLU A 88 -6.99 -17.60 -11.50
CA GLU A 88 -7.21 -18.09 -10.14
C GLU A 88 -6.55 -17.19 -9.08
N ALA A 89 -5.28 -16.82 -9.27
CA ALA A 89 -4.59 -15.95 -8.34
C ALA A 89 -5.15 -14.52 -8.34
N GLY A 90 -5.59 -14.03 -9.50
CA GLY A 90 -6.24 -12.73 -9.63
C GLY A 90 -7.62 -12.70 -8.97
N ASP A 91 -8.42 -13.76 -9.13
CA ASP A 91 -9.73 -13.88 -8.50
C ASP A 91 -9.63 -14.01 -6.99
N GLN A 92 -8.60 -14.70 -6.47
CA GLN A 92 -8.33 -14.76 -5.04
C GLN A 92 -8.00 -13.36 -4.47
N LEU A 93 -7.13 -12.59 -5.14
CA LEU A 93 -6.80 -11.24 -4.68
C LEU A 93 -8.01 -10.29 -4.70
N LEU A 94 -8.88 -10.42 -5.70
CA LEU A 94 -10.14 -9.67 -5.76
C LEU A 94 -11.08 -10.07 -4.61
N SER A 95 -11.20 -11.38 -4.34
CA SER A 95 -11.99 -11.90 -3.21
C SER A 95 -11.47 -11.36 -1.87
N ASP A 96 -10.16 -11.39 -1.67
CA ASP A 96 -9.50 -10.86 -0.47
C ASP A 96 -9.78 -9.35 -0.30
N ALA A 97 -9.71 -8.58 -1.38
CA ALA A 97 -9.96 -7.14 -1.36
C ALA A 97 -11.41 -6.82 -0.93
N LEU A 98 -12.38 -7.52 -1.51
CA LEU A 98 -13.80 -7.39 -1.15
C LEU A 98 -14.06 -7.81 0.30
N ALA A 99 -13.41 -8.87 0.77
CA ALA A 99 -13.55 -9.33 2.14
C ALA A 99 -13.00 -8.32 3.16
N LEU A 100 -11.85 -7.70 2.87
CA LEU A 100 -11.28 -6.65 3.71
C LEU A 100 -12.16 -5.40 3.75
N GLU A 101 -12.71 -4.97 2.60
CA GLU A 101 -13.65 -3.86 2.56
C GLU A 101 -14.91 -4.17 3.37
N ALA A 102 -15.50 -5.34 3.19
CA ALA A 102 -16.69 -5.78 3.94
C ALA A 102 -16.43 -5.85 5.46
N ALA A 103 -15.19 -6.16 5.88
CA ALA A 103 -14.76 -6.14 7.27
C ALA A 103 -14.56 -4.72 7.83
N GLY A 104 -14.64 -3.68 7.00
CA GLY A 104 -14.56 -2.28 7.40
C GLY A 104 -13.23 -1.58 7.08
N ALA A 105 -12.34 -2.18 6.28
CA ALA A 105 -11.17 -1.46 5.77
C ALA A 105 -11.62 -0.20 5.03
N GLN A 106 -10.87 0.88 5.16
CA GLN A 106 -11.20 2.19 4.59
C GLN A 106 -10.23 2.65 3.51
N LEU A 107 -9.18 1.88 3.28
CA LEU A 107 -8.17 2.10 2.27
C LEU A 107 -7.53 0.75 1.92
N LEU A 108 -7.11 0.58 0.68
CA LEU A 108 -6.33 -0.57 0.24
C LEU A 108 -5.04 -0.10 -0.43
N VAL A 109 -3.89 -0.64 -0.01
CA VAL A 109 -2.65 -0.61 -0.79
C VAL A 109 -2.60 -1.85 -1.65
N LEU A 110 -2.26 -1.69 -2.93
CA LEU A 110 -2.10 -2.77 -3.90
C LEU A 110 -0.71 -2.71 -4.50
N GLU A 111 0.14 -3.71 -4.19
CA GLU A 111 1.55 -3.70 -4.57
C GLU A 111 1.89 -4.82 -5.57
N CYS A 112 2.66 -4.47 -6.60
CA CYS A 112 3.25 -5.39 -7.56
C CYS A 112 2.25 -6.41 -8.11
N VAL A 113 1.19 -5.93 -8.76
CA VAL A 113 0.19 -6.74 -9.46
C VAL A 113 0.06 -6.30 -10.93
N PRO A 114 -0.44 -7.17 -11.84
CA PRO A 114 -0.75 -6.77 -13.20
C PRO A 114 -1.75 -5.61 -13.26
N VAL A 115 -1.58 -4.69 -14.21
CA VAL A 115 -2.44 -3.50 -14.40
C VAL A 115 -3.91 -3.88 -14.56
N GLU A 116 -4.20 -4.93 -15.31
CA GLU A 116 -5.57 -5.40 -15.55
C GLU A 116 -6.24 -5.86 -14.25
N LEU A 117 -5.50 -6.54 -13.39
CA LEU A 117 -6.00 -6.95 -12.08
C LEU A 117 -6.18 -5.74 -11.15
N ALA A 118 -5.21 -4.81 -11.14
CA ALA A 118 -5.32 -3.58 -10.36
C ALA A 118 -6.58 -2.79 -10.74
N LYS A 119 -6.87 -2.68 -12.04
CA LYS A 119 -8.09 -2.06 -12.55
C LYS A 119 -9.36 -2.76 -12.06
N ARG A 120 -9.41 -4.10 -12.18
CA ARG A 120 -10.56 -4.90 -11.70
C ARG A 120 -10.83 -4.68 -10.22
N ILE A 121 -9.78 -4.67 -9.39
CA ILE A 121 -9.89 -4.47 -7.94
C ILE A 121 -10.36 -3.04 -7.65
N THR A 122 -9.76 -2.03 -8.28
CA THR A 122 -10.12 -0.62 -8.07
C THR A 122 -11.59 -0.34 -8.44
N GLU A 123 -12.06 -0.90 -9.57
CA GLU A 123 -13.45 -0.74 -10.02
C GLU A 123 -14.47 -1.51 -9.15
N ALA A 124 -14.04 -2.56 -8.46
CA ALA A 124 -14.91 -3.39 -7.62
C ALA A 124 -15.10 -2.83 -6.22
N LEU A 125 -14.14 -2.06 -5.69
CA LEU A 125 -14.17 -1.50 -4.35
C LEU A 125 -14.82 -0.12 -4.31
N ALA A 126 -15.47 0.20 -3.20
CA ALA A 126 -15.96 1.55 -2.91
C ALA A 126 -14.93 2.39 -2.12
N ILE A 127 -13.95 1.74 -1.50
CA ILE A 127 -12.85 2.39 -0.79
C ILE A 127 -11.70 2.74 -1.76
N PRO A 128 -10.93 3.81 -1.51
CA PRO A 128 -9.80 4.16 -2.35
C PRO A 128 -8.72 3.06 -2.40
N VAL A 129 -8.16 2.84 -3.58
CA VAL A 129 -7.04 1.92 -3.82
C VAL A 129 -5.79 2.72 -4.17
N ILE A 130 -4.72 2.50 -3.42
CA ILE A 130 -3.42 3.16 -3.62
C ILE A 130 -2.42 2.16 -4.19
N GLY A 131 -1.94 2.42 -5.38
CA GLY A 131 -1.03 1.53 -6.11
C GLY A 131 0.44 1.79 -5.80
N ILE A 132 1.23 0.74 -5.84
CA ILE A 132 2.68 0.76 -5.95
C ILE A 132 3.13 -0.43 -6.81
N GLY A 133 3.62 -0.16 -8.03
CA GLY A 133 3.84 -1.22 -9.00
C GLY A 133 2.55 -1.91 -9.47
N ALA A 134 1.45 -1.17 -9.53
CA ALA A 134 0.13 -1.65 -9.94
C ALA A 134 -0.44 -0.87 -11.16
N GLY A 135 0.43 -0.12 -11.84
CA GLY A 135 0.01 0.78 -12.92
C GLY A 135 -0.69 2.04 -12.42
N ASN A 136 -1.18 2.86 -13.35
CA ASN A 136 -1.83 4.15 -13.07
C ASN A 136 -3.37 4.08 -13.03
N VAL A 137 -3.93 2.89 -12.88
CA VAL A 137 -5.38 2.61 -12.89
C VAL A 137 -6.01 2.65 -11.50
N THR A 138 -5.23 2.84 -10.46
CA THR A 138 -5.66 2.99 -9.07
C THR A 138 -5.99 4.45 -8.75
N ASP A 139 -6.69 4.70 -7.63
CA ASP A 139 -7.12 6.05 -7.23
C ASP A 139 -5.98 6.97 -6.80
N GLY A 140 -4.83 6.41 -6.47
CA GLY A 140 -3.62 7.13 -6.11
C GLY A 140 -2.40 6.23 -6.11
N GLN A 141 -1.24 6.82 -5.80
CA GLN A 141 0.04 6.12 -5.80
C GLN A 141 0.81 6.39 -4.51
N ILE A 142 1.57 5.40 -4.05
CA ILE A 142 2.65 5.61 -3.08
C ILE A 142 3.98 5.20 -3.68
N LEU A 143 5.06 5.74 -3.14
CA LEU A 143 6.42 5.38 -3.53
C LEU A 143 7.34 5.50 -2.32
N VAL A 144 8.24 4.54 -2.15
CA VAL A 144 9.25 4.59 -1.10
C VAL A 144 10.16 5.80 -1.35
N MET A 145 10.33 6.66 -0.36
CA MET A 145 11.10 7.90 -0.53
C MET A 145 12.56 7.64 -0.94
N HIS A 146 13.13 6.51 -0.53
CA HIS A 146 14.49 6.13 -0.93
C HIS A 146 14.57 5.89 -2.44
N ASP A 147 13.54 5.29 -3.03
CA ASP A 147 13.42 5.07 -4.46
C ASP A 147 13.16 6.41 -5.19
N ALA A 148 12.24 7.21 -4.67
CA ALA A 148 11.89 8.52 -5.24
C ALA A 148 13.08 9.49 -5.29
N PHE A 149 14.02 9.35 -4.36
CA PHE A 149 15.21 10.21 -4.28
C PHE A 149 16.48 9.52 -4.76
N GLY A 150 16.39 8.27 -5.24
CA GLY A 150 17.54 7.55 -5.79
C GLY A 150 18.63 7.22 -4.77
N ILE A 151 18.26 7.04 -3.50
CA ILE A 151 19.19 6.69 -2.41
C ILE A 151 19.07 5.21 -1.99
N THR A 152 18.23 4.43 -2.70
CA THR A 152 18.13 2.98 -2.52
C THR A 152 19.44 2.32 -2.92
N GLY A 153 20.02 1.54 -1.99
CA GLY A 153 21.18 0.70 -2.28
C GLY A 153 20.74 -0.65 -2.84
N GLY A 154 21.38 -1.10 -3.93
CA GLY A 154 21.13 -2.42 -4.51
C GLY A 154 20.11 -2.42 -5.65
N HIS A 155 19.17 -3.37 -5.63
CA HIS A 155 18.17 -3.51 -6.67
C HIS A 155 17.09 -2.41 -6.58
N ILE A 156 16.90 -1.70 -7.69
CA ILE A 156 15.83 -0.70 -7.82
C ILE A 156 14.62 -1.39 -8.46
N PRO A 157 13.42 -1.32 -7.82
CA PRO A 157 12.21 -1.90 -8.39
C PRO A 157 11.85 -1.29 -9.75
N LYS A 158 11.28 -2.08 -10.66
CA LYS A 158 10.85 -1.63 -11.99
C LYS A 158 9.93 -0.39 -11.94
N PHE A 159 9.06 -0.35 -10.94
CA PHE A 159 8.10 0.74 -10.76
C PHE A 159 8.69 2.02 -10.16
N ALA A 160 9.94 2.00 -9.70
CA ALA A 160 10.57 3.15 -9.07
C ALA A 160 11.08 4.17 -10.10
N LYS A 161 10.86 5.45 -9.82
CA LYS A 161 11.40 6.58 -10.58
C LYS A 161 12.16 7.51 -9.64
N ASN A 162 13.38 7.91 -10.04
CA ASN A 162 14.20 8.85 -9.29
C ASN A 162 13.88 10.29 -9.69
N PHE A 163 12.95 10.92 -9.00
CA PHE A 163 12.54 12.31 -9.23
C PHE A 163 13.60 13.33 -8.80
N LEU A 164 14.47 12.98 -7.85
CA LEU A 164 15.53 13.88 -7.42
C LEU A 164 16.60 14.08 -8.49
N ALA A 165 16.90 13.04 -9.29
CA ALA A 165 17.85 13.16 -10.38
C ALA A 165 17.42 14.17 -11.45
N GLU A 166 16.11 14.34 -11.66
CA GLU A 166 15.56 15.28 -12.64
C GLU A 166 15.50 16.72 -12.10
N THR A 167 15.26 16.87 -10.80
CA THR A 167 14.96 18.18 -10.20
C THR A 167 16.11 18.79 -9.40
N GLY A 168 17.02 17.97 -8.88
CA GLY A 168 18.13 18.40 -8.03
C GLY A 168 17.74 18.96 -6.64
N ASP A 169 16.44 19.00 -6.31
CA ASP A 169 15.90 19.50 -5.04
C ASP A 169 14.78 18.58 -4.53
N ILE A 170 14.84 18.17 -3.27
CA ILE A 170 13.88 17.23 -2.68
C ILE A 170 12.44 17.75 -2.73
N ARG A 171 12.22 19.03 -2.46
CA ARG A 171 10.86 19.61 -2.48
C ARG A 171 10.32 19.69 -3.91
N ALA A 172 11.19 19.98 -4.88
CA ALA A 172 10.82 19.95 -6.29
C ALA A 172 10.51 18.51 -6.73
N ALA A 173 11.31 17.54 -6.31
CA ALA A 173 11.07 16.11 -6.58
C ALA A 173 9.69 15.65 -6.08
N VAL A 174 9.32 16.01 -4.86
CA VAL A 174 8.00 15.68 -4.30
C VAL A 174 6.88 16.35 -5.09
N ARG A 175 7.03 17.64 -5.45
CA ARG A 175 6.03 18.34 -6.27
C ARG A 175 5.87 17.71 -7.65
N GLN A 176 6.98 17.32 -8.28
CA GLN A 176 6.94 16.65 -9.59
C GLN A 176 6.24 15.28 -9.46
N TYR A 177 6.60 14.48 -8.45
CA TYR A 177 5.91 13.22 -8.18
C TYR A 177 4.39 13.41 -8.07
N MET A 178 3.95 14.36 -7.25
CA MET A 178 2.53 14.66 -7.09
C MET A 178 1.87 15.04 -8.42
N ALA A 179 2.47 15.94 -9.18
CA ALA A 179 1.94 16.42 -10.46
C ALA A 179 1.86 15.28 -11.50
N GLU A 180 2.86 14.40 -11.56
CA GLU A 180 2.87 13.27 -12.48
C GLU A 180 1.83 12.20 -12.08
N VAL A 181 1.62 11.96 -10.79
CA VAL A 181 0.54 11.08 -10.29
C VAL A 181 -0.83 11.67 -10.63
N GLU A 182 -1.07 12.94 -10.32
CA GLU A 182 -2.34 13.62 -10.59
C GLU A 182 -2.69 13.66 -12.08
N SER A 183 -1.68 13.81 -12.95
CA SER A 183 -1.86 13.81 -14.40
C SER A 183 -1.90 12.42 -15.04
N GLY A 184 -1.64 11.35 -14.29
CA GLY A 184 -1.57 9.98 -14.78
C GLY A 184 -0.30 9.67 -15.60
N VAL A 185 0.69 10.56 -15.61
CA VAL A 185 1.99 10.34 -16.29
C VAL A 185 2.83 9.30 -15.55
N TYR A 186 2.80 9.34 -14.22
CA TYR A 186 3.46 8.33 -13.39
C TYR A 186 2.41 7.54 -12.59
N PRO A 187 2.57 6.20 -12.53
CA PRO A 187 3.54 5.37 -13.26
C PRO A 187 3.18 5.23 -14.75
N GLY A 188 4.20 5.28 -15.61
CA GLY A 188 4.06 4.99 -17.03
C GLY A 188 4.10 3.48 -17.33
N GLU A 189 4.03 3.13 -18.61
CA GLU A 189 4.08 1.74 -19.09
C GLU A 189 5.35 1.02 -18.65
N GLU A 190 6.49 1.71 -18.69
CA GLU A 190 7.79 1.19 -18.25
C GLU A 190 7.83 0.82 -16.76
N HIS A 191 6.95 1.40 -15.95
CA HIS A 191 6.85 1.17 -14.52
C HIS A 191 5.81 0.09 -14.16
N SER A 192 5.05 -0.40 -15.15
CA SER A 192 3.87 -1.25 -14.98
C SER A 192 4.17 -2.73 -15.23
N PHE A 193 3.36 -3.63 -14.66
CA PHE A 193 3.42 -5.08 -14.86
C PHE A 193 2.16 -5.56 -15.59
N HIS A 194 2.34 -6.59 -16.46
CA HIS A 194 1.28 -7.28 -17.18
C HIS A 194 1.30 -8.78 -16.94
#